data_d57b1e06fde6639465a94de1dc1219c9
#
_entry.id   d57b1e06fde6639465a94de1dc1219c9
#
_cell.length_a   1.000
_cell.length_b   1.000
_cell.length_c   1.000
_cell.angle_alpha   90.00
_cell.angle_beta   90.00
_cell.angle_gamma   90.00
#
_symmetry.space_group_name_H-M   'P 1'
#
loop_
_entity.id
_entity.type
_entity.pdbx_description
1 polymer ?
#
loop_
_entity_poly.entity_id
_entity_poly.type
_entity_poly.pdbx_seq_one_letter_code
_entity_poly.pdbx_strand_id
1 'polypeptide(L)'
;MTKKVGCVIAYKKNHTNYGTSLVGYALVKKLQQLGYDVEIINYVKRLSFPEKVAIAINQFRVQGAKMFLKRFESRPTCQAYIDGIKTRTKSVEAYKQKKLIPLFHDYVGYKSLEEGSLNYDAVVVGSDQVWLPHGLKTKFFNLLFVNDAVRKIAYASSFGVSEIPS
;
A
#
# COMPACT_ATOMS: atom_id res chain seq x y z
N MET A 1 -12.68 16.03 22.52
CA MET A 1 -12.86 15.36 21.22
C MET A 1 -11.62 14.51 20.93
N THR A 2 -11.80 13.27 20.52
CA THR A 2 -10.70 12.39 20.12
C THR A 2 -10.11 12.89 18.81
N LYS A 3 -8.80 13.08 18.74
CA LYS A 3 -8.13 13.52 17.50
C LYS A 3 -8.12 12.40 16.47
N LYS A 4 -8.41 12.74 15.22
CA LYS A 4 -8.45 11.81 14.11
C LYS A 4 -7.12 11.80 13.34
N VAL A 5 -6.56 10.60 13.13
CA VAL A 5 -5.27 10.41 12.46
C VAL A 5 -5.42 9.53 11.23
N GLY A 6 -4.97 10.04 10.09
CA GLY A 6 -4.86 9.26 8.86
C GLY A 6 -3.51 8.55 8.78
N CYS A 7 -3.50 7.25 8.49
CA CYS A 7 -2.27 6.47 8.29
C CYS A 7 -2.04 6.15 6.82
N VAL A 8 -0.87 6.48 6.31
CA VAL A 8 -0.37 6.06 4.98
C VAL A 8 0.61 4.92 5.19
N ILE A 9 0.26 3.75 4.70
CA ILE A 9 1.07 2.53 4.85
C ILE A 9 1.43 1.94 3.49
N ALA A 10 2.54 1.21 3.42
CA ALA A 10 2.92 0.46 2.23
C ALA A 10 2.01 -0.76 2.07
N TYR A 11 0.89 -0.61 1.38
CA TYR A 11 -0.08 -1.68 1.17
C TYR A 11 -0.31 -1.93 -0.32
N LYS A 12 -0.38 -3.20 -0.69
CA LYS A 12 -0.83 -3.64 -2.03
C LYS A 12 -1.83 -4.78 -1.88
N LYS A 13 -3.02 -4.60 -2.44
CA LYS A 13 -4.14 -5.55 -2.33
C LYS A 13 -3.74 -6.98 -2.71
N ASN A 14 -3.02 -7.15 -3.81
CA ASN A 14 -2.66 -8.45 -4.37
C ASN A 14 -1.27 -8.96 -3.95
N HIS A 15 -0.66 -8.35 -2.93
CA HIS A 15 0.67 -8.72 -2.48
C HIS A 15 0.60 -9.64 -1.26
N THR A 16 1.32 -10.76 -1.32
CA THR A 16 1.37 -11.76 -0.25
C THR A 16 2.42 -11.48 0.83
N ASN A 17 3.05 -10.29 0.82
CA ASN A 17 3.97 -9.88 1.87
C ASN A 17 3.18 -9.54 3.14
N TYR A 18 3.17 -10.45 4.09
CA TYR A 18 2.50 -10.26 5.37
C TYR A 18 3.23 -9.27 6.28
N GLY A 19 4.56 -9.12 6.14
CA GLY A 19 5.37 -8.19 6.93
C GLY A 19 4.85 -6.76 6.82
N THR A 20 4.67 -6.26 5.60
CA THR A 20 4.08 -4.95 5.32
C THR A 20 2.69 -4.78 5.96
N SER A 21 1.86 -5.83 5.89
CA SER A 21 0.53 -5.81 6.49
C SER A 21 0.57 -5.77 8.02
N LEU A 22 1.50 -6.51 8.63
CA LEU A 22 1.69 -6.52 10.09
C LEU A 22 2.21 -5.18 10.60
N VAL A 23 3.19 -4.59 9.92
CA VAL A 23 3.75 -3.27 10.27
C VAL A 23 2.68 -2.19 10.22
N GLY A 24 1.90 -2.14 9.13
CA GLY A 24 0.80 -1.19 9.00
C GLY A 24 -0.26 -1.36 10.08
N TYR A 25 -0.65 -2.60 10.39
CA TYR A 25 -1.58 -2.90 11.48
C TYR A 25 -1.04 -2.50 12.85
N ALA A 26 0.23 -2.77 13.12
CA ALA A 26 0.88 -2.42 14.38
C ALA A 26 0.90 -0.90 14.60
N LEU A 27 1.21 -0.11 13.55
CA LEU A 27 1.16 1.35 13.59
C LEU A 27 -0.23 1.85 13.97
N VAL A 28 -1.27 1.36 13.28
CA VAL A 28 -2.67 1.74 13.59
C VAL A 28 -3.02 1.37 15.03
N LYS A 29 -2.70 0.15 15.46
CA LYS A 29 -3.00 -0.31 16.83
C LYS A 29 -2.28 0.52 17.88
N LYS A 30 -1.02 0.90 17.63
CA LYS A 30 -0.28 1.76 18.56
C LYS A 30 -0.91 3.13 18.69
N LEU A 31 -1.34 3.75 17.59
CA LEU A 31 -2.01 5.04 17.62
C LEU A 31 -3.38 4.96 18.32
N GLN A 32 -4.13 3.88 18.10
CA GLN A 32 -5.40 3.63 18.81
C GLN A 32 -5.18 3.48 20.32
N GLN A 33 -4.12 2.77 20.74
CA GLN A 33 -3.74 2.66 22.16
C GLN A 33 -3.36 3.99 22.80
N LEU A 34 -2.84 4.94 21.99
CA LEU A 34 -2.56 6.31 22.44
C LEU A 34 -3.81 7.20 22.48
N GLY A 35 -4.99 6.66 22.20
CA GLY A 35 -6.26 7.37 22.28
C GLY A 35 -6.68 8.13 21.03
N TYR A 36 -6.07 7.86 19.88
CA TYR A 36 -6.46 8.47 18.60
C TYR A 36 -7.54 7.65 17.88
N ASP A 37 -8.43 8.33 17.16
CA ASP A 37 -9.26 7.72 16.13
C ASP A 37 -8.44 7.58 14.85
N VAL A 38 -8.32 6.36 14.30
CA VAL A 38 -7.33 6.05 13.27
C VAL A 38 -7.95 5.34 12.09
N GLU A 39 -7.72 5.89 10.89
CA GLU A 39 -8.07 5.27 9.61
C GLU A 39 -6.81 5.08 8.74
N ILE A 40 -6.83 4.07 7.86
CA ILE A 40 -5.81 3.90 6.83
C ILE A 40 -6.29 4.59 5.56
N ILE A 41 -5.52 5.57 5.10
CA ILE A 41 -5.81 6.28 3.85
C ILE A 41 -5.45 5.36 2.68
N ASN A 42 -6.44 5.01 1.85
CA ASN A 42 -6.23 4.24 0.63
C ASN A 42 -6.47 5.12 -0.60
N TYR A 43 -5.41 5.36 -1.36
CA TYR A 43 -5.49 6.14 -2.59
C TYR A 43 -5.81 5.23 -3.78
N VAL A 44 -6.99 5.41 -4.35
CA VAL A 44 -7.43 4.74 -5.58
C VAL A 44 -7.25 5.67 -6.77
N LYS A 45 -6.22 5.42 -7.58
CA LYS A 45 -5.96 6.25 -8.77
C LYS A 45 -7.14 6.16 -9.74
N ARG A 46 -7.72 7.32 -10.09
CA ARG A 46 -8.73 7.40 -11.14
C ARG A 46 -8.04 7.31 -12.50
N LEU A 47 -8.19 6.16 -13.15
CA LEU A 47 -7.62 5.92 -14.46
C LEU A 47 -8.57 6.43 -15.55
N SER A 48 -8.04 7.19 -16.50
CA SER A 48 -8.75 7.56 -17.73
C SER A 48 -8.95 6.32 -18.63
N PHE A 49 -9.87 6.40 -19.58
CA PHE A 49 -10.12 5.30 -20.51
C PHE A 49 -8.86 4.88 -21.30
N PRO A 50 -8.04 5.79 -21.87
CA PRO A 50 -6.82 5.40 -22.55
C PRO A 50 -5.78 4.76 -21.61
N GLU A 51 -5.66 5.20 -20.35
CA GLU A 51 -4.78 4.55 -19.36
C GLU A 51 -5.24 3.12 -19.04
N LYS A 52 -6.54 2.88 -18.92
CA LYS A 52 -7.10 1.53 -18.72
C LYS A 52 -6.76 0.61 -19.88
N VAL A 53 -6.90 1.10 -21.11
CA VAL A 53 -6.55 0.35 -22.33
C VAL A 53 -5.05 0.06 -22.38
N ALA A 54 -4.20 1.05 -22.11
CA ALA A 54 -2.75 0.87 -22.07
C ALA A 54 -2.32 -0.16 -21.02
N ILE A 55 -2.92 -0.14 -19.83
CA ILE A 55 -2.67 -1.13 -18.78
C ILE A 55 -3.12 -2.53 -19.22
N ALA A 56 -4.29 -2.67 -19.84
CA ALA A 56 -4.79 -3.94 -20.35
C ALA A 56 -3.84 -4.52 -21.41
N ILE A 57 -3.42 -3.71 -22.37
CA ILE A 57 -2.44 -4.12 -23.40
C ILE A 57 -1.12 -4.57 -22.77
N ASN A 58 -0.61 -3.81 -21.80
CA ASN A 58 0.63 -4.16 -21.11
C ASN A 58 0.48 -5.45 -20.28
N GLN A 59 -0.65 -5.66 -19.63
CA GLN A 59 -0.95 -6.91 -18.93
C GLN A 59 -0.98 -8.10 -19.88
N PHE A 60 -1.59 -7.95 -21.07
CA PHE A 60 -1.58 -9.00 -22.10
C PHE A 60 -0.17 -9.31 -22.56
N ARG A 61 0.67 -8.30 -22.82
CA ARG A 61 2.08 -8.47 -23.21
C ARG A 61 2.89 -9.17 -22.12
N VAL A 62 2.74 -8.73 -20.86
CA VAL A 62 3.47 -9.31 -19.71
C VAL A 62 2.99 -10.72 -19.40
N GLN A 63 1.69 -11.02 -19.53
CA GLN A 63 1.16 -12.37 -19.33
C GLN A 63 1.60 -13.31 -20.47
N GLY A 64 1.62 -12.84 -21.71
CA GLY A 64 2.15 -13.61 -22.84
C GLY A 64 3.64 -13.94 -22.66
N ALA A 65 4.45 -12.94 -22.29
CA ALA A 65 5.87 -13.15 -22.00
C ALA A 65 6.09 -14.08 -20.81
N LYS A 66 5.32 -13.94 -19.71
CA LYS A 66 5.38 -14.83 -18.56
C LYS A 66 4.93 -16.26 -18.89
N MET A 67 3.93 -16.44 -19.74
CA MET A 67 3.51 -17.76 -20.19
C MET A 67 4.58 -18.43 -21.04
N PHE A 68 5.28 -17.66 -21.88
CA PHE A 68 6.42 -18.15 -22.66
C PHE A 68 7.61 -18.53 -21.79
N LEU A 69 7.96 -17.68 -20.80
CA LEU A 69 9.06 -17.92 -19.85
C LEU A 69 8.76 -19.09 -18.89
N LYS A 70 7.51 -19.22 -18.41
CA LYS A 70 7.10 -20.37 -17.58
C LYS A 70 7.27 -21.73 -18.25
N ARG A 71 7.39 -21.77 -19.57
CA ARG A 71 7.67 -23.00 -20.33
C ARG A 71 9.11 -23.49 -20.10
N PHE A 72 10.01 -22.60 -19.68
CA PHE A 72 11.42 -22.87 -19.41
C PHE A 72 11.79 -22.86 -17.93
N GLU A 73 10.92 -22.37 -17.04
CA GLU A 73 11.13 -22.44 -15.60
C GLU A 73 10.86 -23.88 -15.11
N SER A 74 11.83 -24.45 -14.41
CA SER A 74 11.65 -25.70 -13.66
C SER A 74 10.51 -25.52 -12.67
N ARG A 75 9.39 -26.23 -12.86
CA ARG A 75 8.27 -26.21 -11.93
C ARG A 75 8.75 -26.74 -10.59
N PRO A 76 8.36 -26.14 -9.45
CA PRO A 76 8.65 -26.74 -8.16
C PRO A 76 8.04 -28.15 -8.16
N THR A 77 8.90 -29.15 -8.03
CA THR A 77 8.53 -30.57 -8.11
C THR A 77 7.90 -31.10 -6.82
N CYS A 78 7.96 -30.30 -5.73
CA CYS A 78 7.45 -30.70 -4.43
C CYS A 78 6.03 -30.18 -4.21
N GLN A 79 5.04 -31.08 -4.20
CA GLN A 79 3.63 -30.75 -3.95
C GLN A 79 3.43 -30.07 -2.58
N ALA A 80 4.16 -30.52 -1.55
CA ALA A 80 4.11 -29.95 -0.21
C ALA A 80 4.50 -28.46 -0.20
N TYR A 81 5.47 -28.04 -1.02
CA TYR A 81 5.84 -26.63 -1.17
C TYR A 81 4.73 -25.80 -1.81
N ILE A 82 4.09 -26.31 -2.86
CA ILE A 82 2.96 -25.66 -3.53
C ILE A 82 1.80 -25.48 -2.56
N ASP A 83 1.47 -26.49 -1.79
CA ASP A 83 0.37 -26.48 -0.83
C ASP A 83 0.69 -25.55 0.37
N GLY A 84 1.94 -25.50 0.78
CA GLY A 84 2.45 -24.53 1.75
C GLY A 84 2.26 -23.07 1.30
N ILE A 85 2.61 -22.76 0.03
CA ILE A 85 2.37 -21.42 -0.56
C ILE A 85 0.89 -21.09 -0.59
N LYS A 86 0.03 -22.01 -1.02
CA LYS A 86 -1.43 -21.79 -1.07
C LYS A 86 -2.00 -21.51 0.32
N THR A 87 -1.63 -22.31 1.31
CA THR A 87 -2.06 -22.15 2.71
C THR A 87 -1.62 -20.80 3.27
N ARG A 88 -0.35 -20.43 3.06
CA ARG A 88 0.19 -19.11 3.46
C ARG A 88 -0.59 -17.97 2.82
N THR A 89 -0.81 -18.03 1.51
CA THR A 89 -1.54 -16.98 0.78
C THR A 89 -2.95 -16.83 1.32
N LYS A 90 -3.66 -17.94 1.54
CA LYS A 90 -5.01 -17.93 2.12
C LYS A 90 -5.03 -17.32 3.52
N SER A 91 -4.06 -17.67 4.37
CA SER A 91 -3.97 -17.13 5.74
C SER A 91 -3.67 -15.63 5.76
N VAL A 92 -2.75 -15.17 4.89
CA VAL A 92 -2.44 -13.74 4.75
C VAL A 92 -3.66 -12.95 4.26
N GLU A 93 -4.39 -13.47 3.28
CA GLU A 93 -5.59 -12.80 2.76
C GLU A 93 -6.70 -12.75 3.82
N ALA A 94 -6.94 -13.83 4.54
CA ALA A 94 -7.90 -13.86 5.65
C ALA A 94 -7.54 -12.86 6.76
N TYR A 95 -6.26 -12.72 7.08
CA TYR A 95 -5.77 -11.71 8.03
C TYR A 95 -6.06 -10.30 7.53
N LYS A 96 -5.73 -9.99 6.28
CA LYS A 96 -5.98 -8.67 5.66
C LYS A 96 -7.45 -8.31 5.70
N GLN A 97 -8.33 -9.23 5.28
CA GLN A 97 -9.78 -9.03 5.28
C GLN A 97 -10.31 -8.76 6.69
N LYS A 98 -9.84 -9.50 7.68
CA LYS A 98 -10.34 -9.39 9.06
C LYS A 98 -9.79 -8.19 9.82
N LYS A 99 -8.52 -7.82 9.59
CA LYS A 99 -7.78 -6.88 10.45
C LYS A 99 -7.45 -5.55 9.80
N LEU A 100 -7.21 -5.51 8.50
CA LEU A 100 -6.77 -4.31 7.81
C LEU A 100 -7.90 -3.64 7.02
N ILE A 101 -8.60 -4.41 6.19
CA ILE A 101 -9.62 -3.85 5.28
C ILE A 101 -10.67 -3.00 6.01
N PRO A 102 -11.17 -3.38 7.22
CA PRO A 102 -12.11 -2.54 7.95
C PRO A 102 -11.57 -1.17 8.39
N LEU A 103 -10.27 -0.97 8.34
CA LEU A 103 -9.61 0.28 8.73
C LEU A 103 -9.35 1.22 7.55
N PHE A 104 -9.59 0.75 6.31
CA PHE A 104 -9.36 1.55 5.13
C PHE A 104 -10.47 2.57 4.89
N HIS A 105 -10.05 3.78 4.53
CA HIS A 105 -10.90 4.79 3.92
C HIS A 105 -10.40 5.08 2.50
N ASP A 106 -11.26 4.84 1.50
CA ASP A 106 -10.92 4.94 0.09
C ASP A 106 -11.12 6.36 -0.45
N TYR A 107 -10.07 6.95 -1.01
CA TYR A 107 -10.12 8.21 -1.75
C TYR A 107 -9.89 7.95 -3.24
N VAL A 108 -10.91 8.23 -4.07
CA VAL A 108 -10.86 7.99 -5.52
C VAL A 108 -10.46 9.25 -6.26
N GLY A 109 -9.26 9.25 -6.83
CA GLY A 109 -8.66 10.39 -7.51
C GLY A 109 -7.92 11.34 -6.56
N TYR A 110 -6.97 12.09 -7.14
CA TYR A 110 -6.04 12.92 -6.35
C TYR A 110 -6.75 14.08 -5.63
N LYS A 111 -7.71 14.73 -6.30
CA LYS A 111 -8.50 15.82 -5.71
C LYS A 111 -9.28 15.37 -4.48
N SER A 112 -9.95 14.20 -4.53
CA SER A 112 -10.65 13.65 -3.38
C SER A 112 -9.71 13.33 -2.22
N LEU A 113 -8.49 12.90 -2.52
CA LEU A 113 -7.46 12.64 -1.52
C LEU A 113 -6.97 13.93 -0.86
N GLU A 114 -6.74 15.00 -1.62
CA GLU A 114 -6.35 16.32 -1.09
C GLU A 114 -7.43 16.91 -0.19
N GLU A 115 -8.66 17.00 -0.68
CA GLU A 115 -9.81 17.51 0.07
C GLU A 115 -10.06 16.66 1.33
N GLY A 116 -9.99 15.34 1.21
CA GLY A 116 -10.16 14.41 2.31
C GLY A 116 -9.09 14.49 3.38
N SER A 117 -7.90 15.04 3.06
CA SER A 117 -6.84 15.25 4.06
C SER A 117 -7.25 16.19 5.19
N LEU A 118 -8.16 17.12 4.93
CA LEU A 118 -8.69 18.07 5.92
C LEU A 118 -9.57 17.40 7.00
N ASN A 119 -9.98 16.15 6.82
CA ASN A 119 -10.73 15.40 7.83
C ASN A 119 -9.86 14.87 8.98
N TYR A 120 -8.54 15.08 8.92
CA TYR A 120 -7.58 14.59 9.91
C TYR A 120 -6.89 15.73 10.65
N ASP A 121 -6.61 15.52 11.93
CA ASP A 121 -5.74 16.40 12.73
C ASP A 121 -4.26 16.19 12.40
N ALA A 122 -3.93 14.96 11.98
CA ALA A 122 -2.59 14.60 11.50
C ALA A 122 -2.64 13.46 10.50
N VAL A 123 -1.65 13.40 9.61
CA VAL A 123 -1.42 12.26 8.73
C VAL A 123 -0.02 11.70 8.98
N VAL A 124 0.05 10.40 9.24
CA VAL A 124 1.28 9.67 9.54
C VAL A 124 1.62 8.75 8.37
N VAL A 125 2.79 8.87 7.81
CA VAL A 125 3.36 7.87 6.89
C VAL A 125 4.41 7.07 7.64
N GLY A 126 4.38 5.77 7.50
CA GLY A 126 5.39 5.11 8.22
C GLY A 126 5.71 3.68 8.03
N SER A 127 6.89 3.46 8.56
CA SER A 127 7.58 2.22 8.86
C SER A 127 7.67 1.25 7.69
N ASP A 128 8.26 1.73 6.59
CA ASP A 128 8.68 0.89 5.45
C ASP A 128 9.58 1.71 4.51
N GLN A 129 10.07 1.09 3.44
CA GLN A 129 10.79 1.74 2.34
C GLN A 129 9.83 2.54 1.44
N VAL A 130 9.04 3.42 2.04
CA VAL A 130 7.97 4.16 1.35
C VAL A 130 8.51 5.34 0.53
N TRP A 131 9.76 5.74 0.76
CA TRP A 131 10.42 6.83 0.04
C TRP A 131 11.35 6.36 -1.09
N LEU A 132 11.10 5.15 -1.62
CA LEU A 132 11.77 4.72 -2.84
C LEU A 132 11.61 5.79 -3.95
N PRO A 133 12.67 6.21 -4.64
CA PRO A 133 12.66 7.35 -5.57
C PRO A 133 11.56 7.28 -6.64
N HIS A 134 11.31 6.10 -7.18
CA HIS A 134 10.24 5.91 -8.17
C HIS A 134 8.81 6.03 -7.58
N GLY A 135 8.64 5.79 -6.28
CA GLY A 135 7.35 5.91 -5.58
C GLY A 135 6.98 7.34 -5.24
N LEU A 136 7.95 8.24 -5.12
CA LEU A 136 7.73 9.64 -4.75
C LEU A 136 6.96 10.43 -5.80
N LYS A 137 7.03 10.02 -7.07
CA LYS A 137 6.28 10.63 -8.19
C LYS A 137 4.76 10.63 -7.97
N THR A 138 4.25 9.73 -7.15
CA THR A 138 2.81 9.64 -6.86
C THR A 138 2.32 10.73 -5.91
N LYS A 139 3.22 11.46 -5.24
CA LYS A 139 2.93 12.46 -4.20
C LYS A 139 2.17 11.91 -2.99
N PHE A 140 2.04 10.58 -2.89
CA PHE A 140 1.28 9.92 -1.83
C PHE A 140 2.13 9.64 -0.59
N PHE A 141 3.26 8.95 -0.75
CA PHE A 141 4.11 8.57 0.38
C PHE A 141 4.95 9.71 0.95
N ASN A 142 5.16 10.79 0.21
CA ASN A 142 5.80 12.02 0.69
C ASN A 142 4.80 13.03 1.28
N LEU A 143 3.52 12.65 1.41
CA LEU A 143 2.43 13.42 2.00
C LEU A 143 2.20 14.79 1.32
N LEU A 144 2.56 14.95 0.04
CA LEU A 144 2.32 16.19 -0.70
C LEU A 144 0.85 16.43 -1.03
N PHE A 145 -0.02 15.45 -0.85
CA PHE A 145 -1.46 15.61 -0.95
C PHE A 145 -2.10 16.20 0.32
N VAL A 146 -1.39 16.18 1.44
CA VAL A 146 -1.92 16.62 2.72
C VAL A 146 -1.87 18.14 2.78
N ASN A 147 -3.00 18.77 3.13
CA ASN A 147 -3.10 20.21 3.31
C ASN A 147 -2.11 20.72 4.38
N ASP A 148 -1.57 21.92 4.20
CA ASP A 148 -0.56 22.48 5.12
C ASP A 148 -1.13 22.82 6.52
N ALA A 149 -2.44 22.94 6.65
CA ALA A 149 -3.10 23.09 7.95
C ALA A 149 -3.11 21.78 8.77
N VAL A 150 -2.82 20.63 8.15
CA VAL A 150 -2.83 19.30 8.77
C VAL A 150 -1.39 18.87 9.07
N ARG A 151 -1.15 18.37 10.28
CA ARG A 151 0.18 17.92 10.69
C ARG A 151 0.63 16.70 9.88
N LYS A 152 1.80 16.79 9.26
CA LYS A 152 2.44 15.72 8.50
C LYS A 152 3.53 15.07 9.36
N ILE A 153 3.49 13.75 9.51
CA ILE A 153 4.42 12.99 10.36
C ILE A 153 5.01 11.83 9.57
N ALA A 154 6.32 11.68 9.57
CA ALA A 154 7.01 10.51 9.08
C ALA A 154 7.57 9.69 10.24
N TYR A 155 7.18 8.41 10.32
CA TYR A 155 7.63 7.49 11.36
C TYR A 155 8.38 6.32 10.76
N ALA A 156 9.69 6.26 11.00
CA ALA A 156 10.58 5.19 10.53
C ALA A 156 10.46 4.91 9.02
N SER A 157 10.21 5.95 8.21
CA SER A 157 10.24 5.87 6.76
C SER A 157 11.67 5.84 6.24
N SER A 158 11.95 5.09 5.17
CA SER A 158 13.28 5.00 4.58
C SER A 158 13.23 5.05 3.05
N PHE A 159 14.37 5.39 2.45
CA PHE A 159 14.53 5.40 0.99
C PHE A 159 14.74 3.99 0.41
N GLY A 160 15.19 3.03 1.23
CA GLY A 160 15.45 1.66 0.80
C GLY A 160 16.61 1.51 -0.20
N VAL A 161 17.42 2.55 -0.36
CA VAL A 161 18.60 2.62 -1.22
C VAL A 161 19.73 3.31 -0.48
N SER A 162 20.98 2.97 -0.79
CA SER A 162 22.18 3.61 -0.21
C SER A 162 22.51 4.94 -0.87
N GLU A 163 22.11 5.13 -2.12
CA GLU A 163 22.33 6.35 -2.90
C GLU A 163 21.02 6.80 -3.54
N ILE A 164 20.74 8.09 -3.50
CA ILE A 164 19.57 8.68 -4.16
C ILE A 164 19.95 8.99 -5.61
N PRO A 165 19.29 8.42 -6.62
CA PRO A 165 19.57 8.73 -8.02
C PRO A 165 19.34 10.22 -8.28
N SER A 166 20.27 10.85 -8.97
CA SER A 166 20.18 12.23 -9.47
C SER A 166 19.06 12.42 -10.48
#